data_9a3e605524a6380c99eae7ef57a0d416
#
_entry.id   9a3e605524a6380c99eae7ef57a0d416
#
_cell.length_a   1.000
_cell.length_b   1.000
_cell.length_c   1.000
_cell.angle_alpha   90.00
_cell.angle_beta   90.00
_cell.angle_gamma   90.00
#
_symmetry.space_group_name_H-M   'P 1'
#
loop_
_entity.id
_entity.type
_entity.pdbx_description
1 polymer ?
#
loop_
_entity_poly.entity_id
_entity_poly.type
_entity_poly.pdbx_seq_one_letter_code
_entity_poly.pdbx_strand_id
1 'polypeptide(L)'
;MIRDQKSPSDNAAALSRGISKHTVANSPATRKMRLFSQLAIRSIVSLSICSGAFASTTSTSTSTADPVAQNANHIFNVIHDSMRQWGSSLHHNGVSFFLASVPVGTQLYHGTSNPDTVTGMEWLAFEPEHAMALLLTRSRRTDTTKNYVAGMAKGSHHLGNSDENESGYLHTYAAAKDLRLVYIDGMSAGKTKKGTLDSQDYVLFNGTIEEFSQDKKPRRGPGGPGGEKDRAVKACEMAQNEWEGQIDGVLRMEAGFEIILCSFERDLTPVRTTQVKKDTGEGGKRKDFNKPHGPPGGDKKRKGHGPGGPGPDSSRWMRAVTARYDSIGGNRVSLNYDHFVTAYSYDFNLFANESVLPRLAHLSSTERAAIRDELTSLILSNDTKESSWNWQATADMIVTRYSDELSYLASEKFLEIKAFRDHIELLLSPFIDYSKRNISDEAERCATQFLPFQTQKEQTLPARAVHHVAHSVCLALLEAGNEEKLSLAQNRVSVLVDYLDWTTWKECRGCEDNEICVIPIWPMGTVSDYNNPKCRDASKPYEGDDGEGYWGGMH
;
A
#
# COMPACT_ATOMS: atom_id res chain seq x y z
N MET A 1 51.13 -23.10 -20.45
CA MET A 1 50.80 -24.14 -21.46
C MET A 1 49.42 -23.79 -21.99
N ILE A 2 49.44 -23.29 -23.21
CA ILE A 2 48.32 -22.79 -24.01
C ILE A 2 47.64 -24.00 -24.63
N ARG A 3 46.32 -24.03 -24.66
CA ARG A 3 45.58 -24.78 -25.69
C ARG A 3 44.24 -24.07 -25.97
N ASP A 4 44.22 -23.49 -27.16
CA ASP A 4 43.05 -23.07 -27.92
C ASP A 4 42.12 -24.23 -28.22
N GLN A 5 40.80 -23.99 -28.24
CA GLN A 5 39.92 -24.73 -29.14
C GLN A 5 38.79 -23.86 -29.66
N LYS A 6 38.68 -23.95 -30.98
CA LYS A 6 37.86 -23.22 -31.94
C LYS A 6 36.36 -23.45 -31.81
N SER A 7 35.63 -22.40 -32.18
CA SER A 7 34.25 -22.37 -32.68
C SER A 7 34.09 -23.12 -34.02
N PRO A 8 32.88 -23.60 -34.33
CA PRO A 8 32.43 -23.56 -35.72
C PRO A 8 31.12 -22.80 -35.91
N SER A 9 31.15 -22.01 -36.97
CA SER A 9 30.13 -21.23 -37.61
C SER A 9 29.17 -22.05 -38.47
N ASP A 10 27.99 -21.42 -38.71
CA ASP A 10 27.14 -21.42 -39.91
C ASP A 10 26.30 -22.63 -40.28
N ASN A 11 24.98 -22.47 -40.29
CA ASN A 11 24.22 -22.53 -41.54
C ASN A 11 22.78 -21.99 -41.37
N ALA A 12 22.50 -20.98 -42.18
CA ALA A 12 21.18 -20.41 -42.42
C ALA A 12 20.36 -21.28 -43.38
N ALA A 13 19.06 -21.35 -43.18
CA ALA A 13 18.13 -21.52 -44.30
C ALA A 13 16.75 -20.96 -43.94
N ALA A 14 16.35 -19.97 -44.74
CA ALA A 14 15.06 -19.31 -44.75
C ALA A 14 13.90 -20.23 -45.14
N LEU A 15 12.74 -20.04 -44.48
CA LEU A 15 11.45 -20.38 -45.07
C LEU A 15 10.41 -19.33 -44.65
N SER A 16 10.16 -18.41 -45.54
CA SER A 16 9.02 -17.51 -45.56
C SER A 16 7.74 -18.27 -45.89
N ARG A 17 6.67 -18.11 -45.11
CA ARG A 17 5.28 -18.18 -45.60
C ARG A 17 4.39 -17.33 -44.73
N GLY A 18 3.67 -16.43 -45.38
CA GLY A 18 2.77 -15.44 -44.84
C GLY A 18 1.53 -16.04 -44.15
N ILE A 19 1.05 -15.33 -43.19
CA ILE A 19 -0.30 -15.49 -42.66
C ILE A 19 -0.98 -14.12 -42.59
N SER A 20 -2.15 -14.12 -43.21
CA SER A 20 -3.12 -13.08 -43.44
C SER A 20 -3.54 -12.35 -42.16
N LYS A 21 -3.67 -11.03 -42.25
CA LYS A 21 -4.32 -10.16 -41.25
C LYS A 21 -5.83 -10.40 -41.29
N HIS A 22 -6.38 -10.90 -40.20
CA HIS A 22 -7.82 -10.77 -39.90
C HIS A 22 -8.00 -9.75 -38.77
N THR A 23 -8.52 -8.61 -39.18
CA THR A 23 -9.08 -7.56 -38.31
C THR A 23 -10.36 -8.10 -37.67
N VAL A 24 -10.42 -8.23 -36.39
CA VAL A 24 -11.67 -8.48 -35.64
C VAL A 24 -12.10 -7.17 -34.98
N ALA A 25 -13.27 -6.72 -35.39
CA ALA A 25 -13.93 -5.52 -34.89
C ALA A 25 -14.39 -5.74 -33.43
N ASN A 26 -14.00 -4.84 -32.54
CA ASN A 26 -14.51 -4.75 -31.18
C ASN A 26 -15.94 -4.17 -31.17
N SER A 27 -16.90 -4.94 -30.71
CA SER A 27 -18.25 -4.48 -30.38
C SER A 27 -18.34 -4.16 -28.87
N PRO A 28 -18.89 -3.00 -28.47
CA PRO A 28 -19.01 -2.60 -27.07
C PRO A 28 -20.40 -2.97 -26.53
N ALA A 29 -20.53 -4.15 -25.98
CA ALA A 29 -21.73 -4.48 -25.18
C ALA A 29 -21.38 -5.56 -24.17
N THR A 30 -21.02 -5.16 -22.94
CA THR A 30 -21.28 -5.88 -21.67
C THR A 30 -20.50 -5.22 -20.54
N ARG A 31 -21.05 -4.14 -19.97
CA ARG A 31 -20.46 -3.50 -18.78
C ARG A 31 -21.54 -2.88 -17.87
N LYS A 32 -22.57 -3.68 -17.56
CA LYS A 32 -23.63 -3.19 -16.63
C LYS A 32 -24.08 -4.18 -15.55
N MET A 33 -23.24 -5.15 -15.16
CA MET A 33 -23.65 -6.14 -14.15
C MET A 33 -22.54 -6.48 -13.15
N ARG A 34 -21.95 -5.51 -12.47
CA ARG A 34 -21.00 -5.77 -11.38
C ARG A 34 -21.28 -5.03 -10.07
N LEU A 35 -22.43 -4.41 -9.90
CA LEU A 35 -22.75 -3.66 -8.66
C LEU A 35 -23.70 -4.39 -7.70
N PHE A 36 -24.08 -5.65 -7.96
CA PHE A 36 -25.08 -6.36 -7.14
C PHE A 36 -24.56 -7.55 -6.34
N SER A 37 -23.26 -7.92 -6.39
CA SER A 37 -22.78 -9.17 -5.78
C SER A 37 -22.36 -9.08 -4.31
N GLN A 38 -22.09 -7.91 -3.75
CA GLN A 38 -21.58 -7.84 -2.38
C GLN A 38 -22.63 -8.01 -1.27
N LEU A 39 -23.92 -7.84 -1.57
CA LEU A 39 -24.99 -8.06 -0.59
C LEU A 39 -25.39 -9.54 -0.41
N ALA A 40 -25.04 -10.41 -1.37
CA ALA A 40 -25.42 -11.84 -1.32
C ALA A 40 -24.46 -12.71 -0.48
N ILE A 41 -23.23 -12.26 -0.23
CA ILE A 41 -22.16 -13.07 0.40
C ILE A 41 -22.38 -13.27 1.90
N ARG A 42 -23.07 -12.35 2.59
CA ARG A 42 -23.35 -12.50 4.04
C ARG A 42 -24.37 -13.59 4.39
N SER A 43 -25.14 -14.08 3.42
CA SER A 43 -26.22 -15.06 3.69
C SER A 43 -25.86 -16.51 3.36
N ILE A 44 -24.78 -16.80 2.66
CA ILE A 44 -24.49 -18.16 2.15
C ILE A 44 -23.57 -18.96 3.09
N VAL A 45 -22.78 -18.30 3.95
CA VAL A 45 -21.90 -19.02 4.92
C VAL A 45 -22.69 -19.58 6.11
N SER A 46 -23.96 -19.16 6.29
CA SER A 46 -24.78 -19.58 7.45
C SER A 46 -25.71 -20.78 7.19
N LEU A 47 -25.68 -21.43 6.03
CA LEU A 47 -26.70 -22.43 5.67
C LEU A 47 -26.21 -23.87 5.48
N SER A 48 -25.08 -24.26 5.97
CA SER A 48 -24.58 -25.64 5.84
C SER A 48 -24.40 -26.42 7.14
N ILE A 49 -25.05 -26.01 8.24
CA ILE A 49 -25.08 -26.87 9.43
C ILE A 49 -26.53 -26.92 9.95
N CYS A 50 -27.34 -27.82 9.45
CA CYS A 50 -28.49 -28.32 10.17
C CYS A 50 -29.04 -29.60 9.49
N SER A 51 -28.66 -30.76 10.02
CA SER A 51 -29.53 -31.93 10.11
C SER A 51 -28.93 -32.91 11.12
N GLY A 52 -29.45 -32.87 12.33
CA GLY A 52 -29.14 -33.84 13.38
C GLY A 52 -29.83 -33.43 14.68
N ALA A 53 -31.14 -33.73 14.81
CA ALA A 53 -31.89 -33.47 16.04
C ALA A 53 -31.47 -34.42 17.16
N PHE A 54 -30.86 -33.87 18.21
CA PHE A 54 -30.95 -34.42 19.57
C PHE A 54 -31.20 -33.26 20.53
N ALA A 55 -32.32 -33.35 21.24
CA ALA A 55 -32.74 -32.40 22.24
C ALA A 55 -31.81 -32.47 23.47
N SER A 56 -31.20 -31.34 23.82
CA SER A 56 -30.66 -31.08 25.15
C SER A 56 -30.62 -29.59 25.42
N THR A 57 -31.34 -29.23 26.47
CA THR A 57 -31.27 -28.04 27.34
C THR A 57 -30.49 -26.82 26.87
N THR A 58 -31.24 -25.78 26.57
CA THR A 58 -30.90 -24.40 26.29
C THR A 58 -29.93 -23.80 27.29
N SER A 59 -28.70 -23.61 26.85
CA SER A 59 -27.88 -22.45 27.24
C SER A 59 -27.63 -21.67 25.94
N THR A 60 -28.27 -20.52 25.79
CA THR A 60 -28.04 -19.56 24.71
C THR A 60 -26.65 -18.95 24.88
N SER A 61 -25.63 -19.64 24.43
CA SER A 61 -24.37 -19.00 24.08
C SER A 61 -24.52 -18.50 22.64
N THR A 62 -24.76 -17.23 22.46
CA THR A 62 -24.43 -16.53 21.20
C THR A 62 -22.94 -16.75 20.97
N SER A 63 -22.57 -17.72 20.14
CA SER A 63 -21.20 -17.82 19.65
C SER A 63 -21.01 -16.60 18.74
N THR A 64 -20.38 -15.55 19.27
CA THR A 64 -19.84 -14.48 18.45
C THR A 64 -18.85 -15.13 17.50
N ALA A 65 -19.09 -15.02 16.19
CA ALA A 65 -18.19 -15.59 15.20
C ALA A 65 -16.79 -14.95 15.40
N ASP A 66 -15.74 -15.75 15.24
CA ASP A 66 -14.35 -15.30 15.41
C ASP A 66 -14.00 -14.17 14.42
N PRO A 67 -13.69 -12.94 14.89
CA PRO A 67 -13.38 -11.82 14.01
C PRO A 67 -12.19 -12.08 13.08
N VAL A 68 -11.17 -12.81 13.54
CA VAL A 68 -10.00 -13.14 12.73
C VAL A 68 -10.38 -14.06 11.58
N ALA A 69 -11.27 -15.01 11.80
CA ALA A 69 -11.75 -15.88 10.72
C ALA A 69 -12.61 -15.10 9.70
N GLN A 70 -13.41 -14.14 10.18
CA GLN A 70 -14.24 -13.30 9.31
C GLN A 70 -13.45 -12.35 8.43
N ASN A 71 -12.34 -11.82 8.95
CA ASN A 71 -11.47 -10.84 8.29
C ASN A 71 -10.13 -11.45 7.83
N ALA A 72 -10.05 -12.78 7.70
CA ALA A 72 -8.79 -13.47 7.41
C ALA A 72 -8.15 -13.02 6.09
N ASN A 73 -8.96 -12.77 5.06
CA ASN A 73 -8.51 -12.22 3.77
C ASN A 73 -7.88 -10.82 3.94
N HIS A 74 -8.48 -9.94 4.73
CA HIS A 74 -7.94 -8.61 4.99
C HIS A 74 -6.63 -8.68 5.79
N ILE A 75 -6.57 -9.51 6.82
CA ILE A 75 -5.35 -9.71 7.61
C ILE A 75 -4.24 -10.33 6.76
N PHE A 76 -4.57 -11.29 5.91
CA PHE A 76 -3.63 -11.88 4.95
C PHE A 76 -3.08 -10.82 4.00
N ASN A 77 -3.95 -9.97 3.43
CA ASN A 77 -3.54 -8.89 2.52
C ASN A 77 -2.68 -7.84 3.24
N VAL A 78 -2.96 -7.52 4.50
CA VAL A 78 -2.09 -6.66 5.33
C VAL A 78 -0.68 -7.26 5.43
N ILE A 79 -0.56 -8.57 5.67
CA ILE A 79 0.75 -9.25 5.74
C ILE A 79 1.44 -9.23 4.37
N HIS A 80 0.71 -9.59 3.31
CA HIS A 80 1.25 -9.65 1.95
C HIS A 80 1.67 -8.28 1.41
N ASP A 81 0.85 -7.23 1.63
CA ASP A 81 0.99 -5.93 0.99
C ASP A 81 1.79 -4.90 1.81
N SER A 82 2.11 -5.21 3.10
CA SER A 82 2.85 -4.29 3.97
C SER A 82 4.22 -3.95 3.40
N MET A 83 4.61 -2.68 3.51
CA MET A 83 5.85 -2.12 2.96
C MET A 83 6.00 -2.28 1.44
N ARG A 84 4.93 -2.53 0.72
CA ARG A 84 4.90 -2.58 -0.74
C ARG A 84 4.17 -1.39 -1.30
N GLN A 85 4.78 -0.70 -2.27
CA GLN A 85 4.15 0.46 -2.92
C GLN A 85 2.85 0.07 -3.60
N TRP A 86 2.86 -1.06 -4.31
CA TRP A 86 1.71 -1.57 -5.05
C TRP A 86 0.54 -1.89 -4.11
N GLY A 87 0.77 -2.75 -3.13
CA GLY A 87 -0.24 -3.16 -2.18
C GLY A 87 -0.78 -2.00 -1.35
N SER A 88 0.11 -1.17 -0.78
CA SER A 88 -0.27 -0.01 0.02
C SER A 88 -1.03 1.05 -0.78
N SER A 89 -0.79 1.16 -2.10
CA SER A 89 -1.56 2.07 -2.97
C SER A 89 -2.96 1.55 -3.28
N LEU A 90 -3.15 0.24 -3.37
CA LEU A 90 -4.43 -0.39 -3.69
C LEU A 90 -5.29 -0.64 -2.44
N HIS A 91 -4.68 -1.03 -1.32
CA HIS A 91 -5.31 -1.22 -0.01
C HIS A 91 -4.93 -0.07 0.93
N HIS A 92 -5.15 1.16 0.48
CA HIS A 92 -4.62 2.40 1.06
C HIS A 92 -5.10 2.73 2.50
N ASN A 93 -6.07 2.00 3.03
CA ASN A 93 -6.46 2.08 4.44
C ASN A 93 -6.03 0.78 5.12
N GLY A 94 -4.75 0.62 5.46
CA GLY A 94 -4.23 -0.61 6.04
C GLY A 94 -4.79 -0.93 7.44
N VAL A 95 -5.22 0.07 8.19
CA VAL A 95 -5.79 0.01 9.56
C VAL A 95 -5.01 -0.91 10.51
N SER A 96 -3.70 -0.99 10.28
CA SER A 96 -2.78 -1.90 10.97
C SER A 96 -1.48 -1.20 11.34
N PHE A 97 -0.83 -1.69 12.42
CA PHE A 97 0.40 -1.14 12.98
C PHE A 97 1.39 -2.27 13.22
N PHE A 98 2.63 -2.07 12.79
CA PHE A 98 3.71 -3.02 12.99
C PHE A 98 4.87 -2.37 13.75
N LEU A 99 5.56 -3.13 14.57
CA LEU A 99 6.90 -2.76 14.98
C LEU A 99 7.85 -3.00 13.80
N ALA A 100 8.61 -1.96 13.45
CA ALA A 100 9.55 -1.98 12.36
C ALA A 100 10.96 -1.69 12.87
N SER A 101 11.96 -2.31 12.25
CA SER A 101 13.37 -2.04 12.50
C SER A 101 14.07 -1.63 11.22
N VAL A 102 14.89 -0.56 11.30
CA VAL A 102 15.80 -0.15 10.22
C VAL A 102 17.22 -0.38 10.71
N PRO A 103 17.98 -1.32 10.09
CA PRO A 103 19.30 -1.70 10.56
C PRO A 103 20.29 -0.55 10.57
N VAL A 104 21.21 -0.56 11.53
CA VAL A 104 22.38 0.35 11.57
C VAL A 104 23.10 0.38 10.23
N GLY A 105 23.53 1.55 9.78
CA GLY A 105 24.23 1.76 8.50
C GLY A 105 23.30 1.89 7.29
N THR A 106 22.00 1.69 7.42
CA THR A 106 21.04 1.94 6.35
C THR A 106 21.09 3.40 5.92
N GLN A 107 21.28 3.65 4.60
CA GLN A 107 21.31 5.00 4.06
C GLN A 107 19.90 5.55 3.86
N LEU A 108 19.69 6.76 4.34
CA LEU A 108 18.45 7.51 4.31
C LEU A 108 18.71 8.93 3.79
N TYR A 109 17.69 9.58 3.24
CA TYR A 109 17.83 10.84 2.52
C TYR A 109 16.88 11.91 3.04
N HIS A 110 17.39 13.16 3.10
CA HIS A 110 16.60 14.34 3.43
C HIS A 110 16.90 15.47 2.44
N GLY A 111 15.86 16.08 1.89
CA GLY A 111 15.96 17.21 0.96
C GLY A 111 15.61 18.52 1.64
N THR A 112 16.51 19.51 1.60
CA THR A 112 16.32 20.83 2.22
C THR A 112 17.00 21.94 1.43
N SER A 113 16.63 23.21 1.67
CA SER A 113 17.32 24.37 1.14
C SER A 113 18.57 24.77 1.97
N ASN A 114 18.80 24.14 3.13
CA ASN A 114 19.90 24.44 4.02
C ASN A 114 21.06 23.43 3.82
N PRO A 115 22.32 23.88 3.63
CA PRO A 115 23.48 23.01 3.56
C PRO A 115 23.92 22.43 4.91
N ASP A 116 23.48 23.04 6.03
CA ASP A 116 23.89 22.64 7.37
C ASP A 116 23.23 21.34 7.80
N THR A 117 23.88 20.61 8.71
CA THR A 117 23.35 19.39 9.31
C THR A 117 22.00 19.65 9.96
N VAL A 118 21.03 18.81 9.64
CA VAL A 118 19.68 18.85 10.19
C VAL A 118 19.66 18.28 11.60
N THR A 119 18.91 18.89 12.49
CA THR A 119 18.75 18.48 13.89
C THR A 119 17.28 18.46 14.29
N GLY A 120 16.96 17.73 15.36
CA GLY A 120 15.59 17.58 15.86
C GLY A 120 14.76 16.62 15.03
N MET A 121 13.45 16.81 15.08
CA MET A 121 12.49 15.98 14.36
C MET A 121 12.36 16.45 12.90
N GLU A 122 12.60 15.54 11.97
CA GLU A 122 12.43 15.76 10.53
C GLU A 122 12.08 14.47 9.78
N TRP A 123 11.82 14.59 8.46
CA TRP A 123 11.43 13.49 7.58
C TRP A 123 12.62 12.91 6.84
N LEU A 124 12.66 11.60 6.70
CA LEU A 124 13.61 10.85 5.88
C LEU A 124 12.89 10.06 4.81
N ALA A 125 13.47 9.97 3.65
CA ALA A 125 13.06 9.06 2.59
C ALA A 125 14.09 7.94 2.42
N PHE A 126 13.63 6.77 1.97
CA PHE A 126 14.51 5.66 1.60
C PHE A 126 15.16 5.87 0.23
N GLU A 127 14.56 6.71 -0.60
CA GLU A 127 15.01 6.97 -1.97
C GLU A 127 15.41 8.43 -2.15
N PRO A 128 16.59 8.70 -2.74
CA PRO A 128 17.06 10.07 -2.95
C PRO A 128 16.11 10.88 -3.84
N GLU A 129 15.48 10.23 -4.83
CA GLU A 129 14.49 10.85 -5.71
C GLU A 129 13.25 11.32 -4.96
N HIS A 130 12.82 10.57 -3.93
CA HIS A 130 11.71 10.97 -3.06
C HIS A 130 12.08 12.17 -2.20
N ALA A 131 13.26 12.17 -1.58
CA ALA A 131 13.77 13.31 -0.82
C ALA A 131 13.90 14.58 -1.69
N MET A 132 14.32 14.45 -2.95
CA MET A 132 14.39 15.56 -3.90
C MET A 132 12.99 16.10 -4.28
N ALA A 133 12.00 15.24 -4.45
CA ALA A 133 10.62 15.68 -4.72
C ALA A 133 10.05 16.52 -3.58
N LEU A 134 10.33 16.17 -2.33
CA LEU A 134 9.94 16.94 -1.14
C LEU A 134 10.61 18.31 -1.10
N LEU A 135 11.87 18.42 -1.51
CA LEU A 135 12.61 19.68 -1.61
C LEU A 135 11.96 20.64 -2.61
N LEU A 136 11.59 20.16 -3.80
CA LEU A 136 10.99 20.96 -4.84
C LEU A 136 9.61 21.52 -4.45
N THR A 137 8.83 20.75 -3.70
CA THR A 137 7.53 21.18 -3.17
C THR A 137 7.67 22.27 -2.10
N ARG A 138 8.69 22.19 -1.25
CA ARG A 138 8.96 23.21 -0.19
C ARG A 138 9.50 24.53 -0.77
N SER A 139 10.36 24.50 -1.76
CA SER A 139 10.93 25.70 -2.40
C SER A 139 9.86 26.58 -3.07
N ARG A 140 8.81 25.97 -3.65
CA ARG A 140 7.68 26.71 -4.23
C ARG A 140 6.80 27.43 -3.19
N ARG A 141 6.88 27.04 -1.91
CA ARG A 141 6.10 27.63 -0.81
C ARG A 141 6.73 28.86 -0.19
N THR A 142 8.04 29.01 -0.23
CA THR A 142 8.75 30.14 0.38
C THR A 142 8.53 31.45 -0.37
N ASP A 143 8.17 31.40 -1.65
CA ASP A 143 7.95 32.60 -2.47
C ASP A 143 6.60 33.33 -2.20
N THR A 144 5.65 32.69 -1.50
CA THR A 144 4.36 33.29 -1.17
C THR A 144 4.17 33.66 0.31
N THR A 145 5.15 33.36 1.19
CA THR A 145 5.03 33.55 2.65
C THR A 145 6.05 34.51 3.25
N LYS A 146 6.53 35.50 2.49
CA LYS A 146 7.47 36.53 2.99
C LYS A 146 6.99 37.34 4.21
N ASN A 147 5.80 37.10 4.75
CA ASN A 147 5.26 37.90 5.86
C ASN A 147 4.87 37.11 7.12
N TYR A 148 5.23 35.85 7.32
CA TYR A 148 4.67 35.12 8.48
C TYR A 148 5.63 34.32 9.38
N VAL A 149 6.95 34.45 9.23
CA VAL A 149 7.93 33.79 10.13
C VAL A 149 8.88 34.80 10.77
N ALA A 150 8.36 35.91 11.29
CA ALA A 150 9.14 36.87 12.08
C ALA A 150 9.04 36.63 13.59
N GLY A 151 8.58 35.46 14.06
CA GLY A 151 8.20 35.24 15.45
C GLY A 151 8.99 34.25 16.28
N MET A 152 9.73 33.31 15.69
CA MET A 152 10.42 32.28 16.51
C MET A 152 11.74 31.82 15.87
N ALA A 153 12.75 32.65 15.86
CA ALA A 153 14.16 32.29 15.93
C ALA A 153 14.97 33.57 16.17
N LYS A 154 15.26 33.88 17.42
CA LYS A 154 16.35 34.81 17.75
C LYS A 154 17.67 34.08 17.54
N GLY A 155 18.32 34.33 16.41
CA GLY A 155 19.66 33.83 16.14
C GLY A 155 20.12 34.23 14.75
N SER A 156 20.85 35.39 14.68
CA SER A 156 21.66 35.93 13.59
C SER A 156 20.97 36.34 12.29
N HIS A 157 20.86 37.66 12.17
CA HIS A 157 20.58 38.40 10.94
C HIS A 157 21.70 38.23 9.90
N HIS A 158 21.34 37.82 8.69
CA HIS A 158 21.92 38.38 7.47
C HIS A 158 20.76 38.65 6.49
N LEU A 159 20.42 39.92 6.38
CA LEU A 159 19.61 40.46 5.27
C LEU A 159 20.53 40.48 4.02
N GLY A 160 20.50 39.40 3.28
CA GLY A 160 21.10 39.32 1.95
C GLY A 160 19.98 39.38 0.91
N ASN A 161 20.17 40.14 -0.14
CA ASN A 161 19.31 40.27 -1.33
C ASN A 161 18.79 38.90 -1.78
N SER A 162 17.51 38.84 -2.09
CA SER A 162 16.84 37.69 -2.71
C SER A 162 17.39 37.45 -4.12
N ASP A 163 18.56 36.79 -4.21
CA ASP A 163 19.09 36.29 -5.47
C ASP A 163 18.28 35.07 -5.91
N GLU A 164 17.93 35.02 -7.17
CA GLU A 164 17.13 34.00 -7.88
C GLU A 164 17.79 32.60 -7.90
N ASN A 165 18.79 32.32 -7.06
CA ASN A 165 19.66 31.14 -7.04
C ASN A 165 19.60 30.35 -5.72
N GLU A 166 18.42 30.13 -5.12
CA GLU A 166 18.36 29.19 -3.99
C GLU A 166 18.62 27.76 -4.48
N SER A 167 19.79 27.27 -4.16
CA SER A 167 20.20 25.88 -4.41
C SER A 167 19.50 24.95 -3.41
N GLY A 168 19.14 23.74 -3.85
CA GLY A 168 18.71 22.68 -2.94
C GLY A 168 19.87 21.79 -2.52
N TYR A 169 19.72 21.12 -1.39
CA TYR A 169 20.71 20.18 -0.87
C TYR A 169 20.05 18.85 -0.54
N LEU A 170 20.69 17.79 -1.00
CA LEU A 170 20.36 16.42 -0.63
C LEU A 170 21.34 15.96 0.45
N HIS A 171 20.85 15.76 1.64
CA HIS A 171 21.59 15.17 2.74
C HIS A 171 21.44 13.66 2.70
N THR A 172 22.55 12.95 2.80
CA THR A 172 22.60 11.50 2.98
C THR A 172 23.04 11.22 4.40
N TYR A 173 22.25 10.42 5.10
CA TYR A 173 22.53 9.95 6.45
C TYR A 173 22.66 8.43 6.45
N ALA A 174 23.33 7.89 7.48
CA ALA A 174 23.27 6.49 7.83
C ALA A 174 22.62 6.35 9.20
N ALA A 175 21.78 5.33 9.40
CA ALA A 175 21.29 5.01 10.74
C ALA A 175 22.46 4.73 11.67
N ALA A 176 22.56 5.45 12.80
CA ALA A 176 23.65 5.33 13.76
C ALA A 176 23.50 4.11 14.69
N LYS A 177 22.31 3.56 14.75
CA LYS A 177 21.90 2.36 15.50
C LYS A 177 20.75 1.68 14.73
N ASP A 178 20.31 0.53 15.19
CA ASP A 178 19.04 -0.03 14.73
C ASP A 178 17.91 0.89 15.17
N LEU A 179 17.18 1.48 14.20
CA LEU A 179 16.04 2.35 14.50
C LEU A 179 14.82 1.51 14.78
N ARG A 180 14.11 1.82 15.87
CA ARG A 180 12.83 1.19 16.22
C ARG A 180 11.69 2.12 15.85
N LEU A 181 10.82 1.68 14.97
CA LEU A 181 9.75 2.49 14.40
C LEU A 181 8.40 1.82 14.57
N VAL A 182 7.33 2.62 14.59
CA VAL A 182 5.97 2.14 14.35
C VAL A 182 5.66 2.36 12.86
N TYR A 183 5.47 1.27 12.13
CA TYR A 183 4.96 1.32 10.76
C TYR A 183 3.43 1.38 10.77
N ILE A 184 2.87 2.40 10.13
CA ILE A 184 1.43 2.54 9.89
C ILE A 184 1.16 2.10 8.46
N ASP A 185 0.43 1.01 8.32
CA ASP A 185 0.20 0.37 7.03
C ASP A 185 -0.70 1.19 6.09
N GLY A 186 -0.65 0.87 4.81
CA GLY A 186 -1.38 1.52 3.74
C GLY A 186 -0.78 2.87 3.31
N MET A 187 -1.58 3.69 2.63
CA MET A 187 -1.23 5.06 2.19
C MET A 187 -1.35 6.06 3.36
N SER A 188 -0.76 5.74 4.49
CA SER A 188 -1.06 6.33 5.82
C SER A 188 -0.61 7.78 6.02
N ALA A 189 0.10 8.36 5.05
CA ALA A 189 0.40 9.79 5.01
C ALA A 189 -0.35 10.55 3.90
N GLY A 190 -1.15 9.87 3.10
CA GLY A 190 -2.00 10.47 2.06
C GLY A 190 -3.13 11.31 2.65
N LYS A 191 -3.26 12.58 2.22
CA LYS A 191 -4.25 13.52 2.76
C LYS A 191 -5.52 13.51 1.91
N THR A 192 -6.38 12.51 2.08
CA THR A 192 -7.60 12.32 1.29
C THR A 192 -8.81 11.97 2.17
N LYS A 193 -10.01 12.24 1.67
CA LYS A 193 -11.28 11.85 2.33
C LYS A 193 -11.50 10.33 2.38
N LYS A 194 -10.66 9.55 1.71
CA LYS A 194 -10.79 8.09 1.67
C LYS A 194 -10.30 7.38 2.95
N GLY A 195 -9.85 8.15 3.96
CA GLY A 195 -9.52 7.63 5.28
C GLY A 195 -8.09 7.14 5.44
N THR A 196 -7.18 7.53 4.57
CA THR A 196 -5.76 7.17 4.66
C THR A 196 -5.10 7.61 5.97
N LEU A 197 -5.57 8.71 6.56
CA LEU A 197 -5.11 9.22 7.86
C LEU A 197 -5.88 8.64 9.06
N ASP A 198 -6.90 7.81 8.85
CA ASP A 198 -7.74 7.33 9.95
C ASP A 198 -6.93 6.66 11.07
N SER A 199 -5.96 5.80 10.73
CA SER A 199 -5.11 5.11 11.71
C SER A 199 -4.28 6.10 12.55
N GLN A 200 -3.69 7.09 11.91
CA GLN A 200 -2.88 8.09 12.58
C GLN A 200 -3.73 9.05 13.41
N ASP A 201 -4.75 9.68 12.79
CA ASP A 201 -5.51 10.74 13.44
C ASP A 201 -6.47 10.18 14.50
N TYR A 202 -7.28 9.17 14.17
CA TYR A 202 -8.32 8.69 15.08
C TYR A 202 -7.83 7.64 16.09
N VAL A 203 -6.84 6.82 15.76
CA VAL A 203 -6.31 5.83 16.70
C VAL A 203 -5.16 6.41 17.52
N LEU A 204 -4.07 6.84 16.87
CA LEU A 204 -2.90 7.31 17.63
C LEU A 204 -3.17 8.63 18.34
N PHE A 205 -3.80 9.60 17.66
CA PHE A 205 -3.97 10.95 18.22
C PHE A 205 -5.33 11.18 18.86
N ASN A 206 -6.24 10.22 18.74
CA ASN A 206 -7.59 10.24 19.31
C ASN A 206 -8.43 11.45 18.86
N GLY A 207 -8.28 11.88 17.61
CA GLY A 207 -9.04 12.99 17.04
C GLY A 207 -8.45 13.48 15.73
N THR A 208 -9.04 14.51 15.15
CA THR A 208 -8.52 15.15 13.94
C THR A 208 -7.49 16.23 14.27
N ILE A 209 -6.67 16.59 13.30
CA ILE A 209 -5.65 17.62 13.49
C ILE A 209 -6.26 18.98 13.85
N GLU A 210 -7.49 19.27 13.38
CA GLU A 210 -8.22 20.47 13.71
C GLU A 210 -8.59 20.55 15.21
N GLU A 211 -8.70 19.39 15.88
CA GLU A 211 -9.06 19.29 17.30
C GLU A 211 -7.86 19.57 18.20
N PHE A 212 -6.62 19.22 17.78
CA PHE A 212 -5.43 19.44 18.62
C PHE A 212 -4.51 20.55 18.13
N SER A 213 -4.71 21.10 16.94
CA SER A 213 -3.91 22.23 16.49
C SER A 213 -4.19 23.48 17.35
N GLN A 214 -3.13 24.04 17.92
CA GLN A 214 -3.24 25.28 18.73
C GLN A 214 -3.68 26.49 17.88
N ASP A 215 -3.52 26.42 16.57
CA ASP A 215 -3.96 27.44 15.61
C ASP A 215 -5.38 27.14 15.11
N LYS A 216 -6.40 27.55 15.86
CA LYS A 216 -7.83 27.42 15.51
C LYS A 216 -8.28 28.14 14.22
N LYS A 217 -7.38 28.71 13.45
CA LYS A 217 -7.68 29.31 12.15
C LYS A 217 -7.51 28.29 11.05
N PRO A 218 -8.55 28.05 10.22
CA PRO A 218 -8.37 27.22 9.03
C PRO A 218 -7.27 27.86 8.17
N ARG A 219 -6.10 27.21 8.13
CA ARG A 219 -4.99 27.65 7.28
C ARG A 219 -5.36 27.39 5.83
N ARG A 220 -6.14 28.33 5.26
CA ARG A 220 -6.36 28.40 3.81
C ARG A 220 -5.12 28.99 3.17
N GLY A 221 -4.15 28.14 2.86
CA GLY A 221 -2.99 28.49 2.03
C GLY A 221 -2.77 27.43 0.97
N PRO A 222 -2.11 27.72 -0.17
CA PRO A 222 -1.75 26.75 -1.17
C PRO A 222 -0.57 25.88 -0.68
N GLY A 223 -0.72 25.28 0.48
CA GLY A 223 0.33 24.63 1.23
C GLY A 223 -0.03 23.24 1.79
N GLY A 224 -0.95 22.55 1.17
CA GLY A 224 -1.37 21.22 1.60
C GLY A 224 -2.23 21.25 2.88
N PRO A 225 -2.85 20.14 3.24
CA PRO A 225 -3.66 20.04 4.44
C PRO A 225 -2.81 20.43 5.65
N GLY A 226 -3.26 21.43 6.37
CA GLY A 226 -2.60 21.91 7.57
C GLY A 226 -2.38 20.77 8.54
N GLY A 227 -1.32 20.87 9.33
CA GLY A 227 -1.13 19.96 10.42
C GLY A 227 -0.11 18.83 10.21
N GLU A 228 0.58 18.74 9.08
CA GLU A 228 1.59 17.66 8.90
C GLU A 228 2.73 17.77 9.93
N LYS A 229 3.19 18.99 10.21
CA LYS A 229 4.17 19.22 11.26
C LYS A 229 3.59 18.92 12.65
N ASP A 230 2.32 19.26 12.88
CA ASP A 230 1.67 19.02 14.17
C ASP A 230 1.50 17.50 14.40
N ARG A 231 1.18 16.71 13.33
CA ARG A 231 1.16 15.25 13.39
C ARG A 231 2.54 14.68 13.75
N ALA A 232 3.59 15.18 13.11
CA ALA A 232 4.95 14.71 13.37
C ALA A 232 5.41 15.03 14.80
N VAL A 233 5.12 16.24 15.30
CA VAL A 233 5.39 16.63 16.69
C VAL A 233 4.62 15.70 17.63
N LYS A 234 3.32 15.48 17.38
CA LYS A 234 2.49 14.62 18.22
C LYS A 234 2.99 13.18 18.26
N ALA A 235 3.41 12.63 17.11
CA ALA A 235 3.99 11.30 17.04
C ALA A 235 5.25 11.17 17.90
N CYS A 236 6.13 12.18 17.87
CA CYS A 236 7.35 12.18 18.67
C CYS A 236 7.08 12.44 20.16
N GLU A 237 6.07 13.24 20.49
CA GLU A 237 5.61 13.38 21.89
C GLU A 237 5.10 12.04 22.44
N MET A 238 4.33 11.28 21.67
CA MET A 238 3.88 9.94 22.04
C MET A 238 5.07 9.00 22.21
N ALA A 239 6.01 8.98 21.26
CA ALA A 239 7.20 8.15 21.34
C ALA A 239 7.99 8.40 22.63
N GLN A 240 8.12 9.65 23.05
CA GLN A 240 8.85 10.02 24.26
C GLN A 240 8.08 9.77 25.54
N ASN A 241 6.78 10.13 25.60
CA ASN A 241 6.02 10.20 26.84
C ASN A 241 5.15 8.96 27.09
N GLU A 242 4.45 8.45 26.05
CA GLU A 242 3.53 7.33 26.18
C GLU A 242 4.24 5.99 25.95
N TRP A 243 5.26 5.98 25.07
CA TRP A 243 6.04 4.79 24.74
C TRP A 243 7.45 4.80 25.36
N GLU A 244 7.67 5.65 26.38
CA GLU A 244 8.87 5.68 27.23
C GLU A 244 10.19 5.75 26.45
N GLY A 245 10.18 6.38 25.26
CA GLY A 245 11.35 6.45 24.37
C GLY A 245 11.72 5.13 23.69
N GLN A 246 10.84 4.12 23.73
CA GLN A 246 11.07 2.82 23.07
C GLN A 246 11.04 2.90 21.54
N ILE A 247 10.48 3.97 20.98
CA ILE A 247 10.30 4.19 19.55
C ILE A 247 11.05 5.45 19.12
N ASP A 248 11.84 5.36 18.05
CA ASP A 248 12.62 6.47 17.51
C ASP A 248 11.82 7.33 16.52
N GLY A 249 10.73 6.80 15.96
CA GLY A 249 9.90 7.50 14.99
C GLY A 249 8.78 6.67 14.38
N VAL A 250 8.15 7.22 13.36
CA VAL A 250 7.02 6.59 12.65
C VAL A 250 7.38 6.41 11.18
N LEU A 251 7.13 5.22 10.67
CA LEU A 251 7.27 4.85 9.27
C LEU A 251 5.88 4.81 8.62
N ARG A 252 5.72 5.47 7.48
CA ARG A 252 4.45 5.57 6.78
C ARG A 252 4.67 5.80 5.28
N MET A 253 3.59 5.78 4.49
CA MET A 253 3.64 6.04 3.06
C MET A 253 2.80 7.24 2.66
N GLU A 254 3.41 8.18 1.96
CA GLU A 254 2.71 9.25 1.22
C GLU A 254 2.68 8.88 -0.27
N ALA A 255 3.65 9.37 -1.00
CA ALA A 255 3.87 8.99 -2.38
C ALA A 255 5.07 8.05 -2.52
N GLY A 256 5.70 7.71 -1.42
CA GLY A 256 6.77 6.76 -1.18
C GLY A 256 6.89 6.58 0.32
N PHE A 257 7.68 5.61 0.75
CA PHE A 257 7.89 5.39 2.18
C PHE A 257 8.78 6.47 2.79
N GLU A 258 8.35 6.99 3.93
CA GLU A 258 9.03 8.03 4.68
C GLU A 258 9.06 7.71 6.17
N ILE A 259 10.09 8.22 6.85
CA ILE A 259 10.23 8.12 8.31
C ILE A 259 10.12 9.53 8.88
N ILE A 260 9.21 9.73 9.84
CA ILE A 260 9.28 10.84 10.78
C ILE A 260 10.22 10.37 11.90
N LEU A 261 11.45 10.88 11.91
CA LEU A 261 12.44 10.54 12.94
C LEU A 261 12.50 11.63 13.99
N CYS A 262 12.44 11.26 15.26
CA CYS A 262 12.25 12.23 16.35
C CYS A 262 13.52 12.97 16.75
N SER A 263 14.72 12.42 16.46
CA SER A 263 16.00 13.09 16.73
C SER A 263 17.06 12.67 15.71
N PHE A 264 17.35 13.55 14.75
CA PHE A 264 18.38 13.32 13.73
C PHE A 264 19.78 13.23 14.34
N GLU A 265 20.09 14.12 15.27
CA GLU A 265 21.41 14.18 15.92
C GLU A 265 21.73 12.97 16.79
N ARG A 266 20.71 12.31 17.37
CA ARG A 266 20.88 11.12 18.20
C ARG A 266 20.98 9.85 17.36
N ASP A 267 20.16 9.79 16.28
CA ASP A 267 19.83 8.51 15.63
C ASP A 267 20.51 8.35 14.27
N LEU A 268 21.16 9.43 13.75
CA LEU A 268 21.77 9.43 12.43
C LEU A 268 23.23 9.88 12.44
N THR A 269 24.01 9.29 11.55
CA THR A 269 25.36 9.75 11.22
C THR A 269 25.32 10.45 9.86
N PRO A 270 25.74 11.73 9.75
CA PRO A 270 25.86 12.42 8.47
C PRO A 270 26.90 11.73 7.59
N VAL A 271 26.54 11.43 6.34
CA VAL A 271 27.44 10.81 5.35
C VAL A 271 27.95 11.86 4.36
N ARG A 272 27.04 12.63 3.78
CA ARG A 272 27.39 13.72 2.85
C ARG A 272 26.21 14.67 2.65
N THR A 273 26.55 15.90 2.24
CA THR A 273 25.60 16.89 1.72
C THR A 273 25.95 17.18 0.27
N THR A 274 25.01 17.06 -0.63
CA THR A 274 25.20 17.31 -2.06
C THR A 274 24.30 18.46 -2.49
N GLN A 275 24.91 19.51 -3.07
CA GLN A 275 24.13 20.56 -3.71
C GLN A 275 23.50 20.00 -4.98
N VAL A 276 22.17 20.05 -5.08
CA VAL A 276 21.45 19.55 -6.23
C VAL A 276 21.11 20.67 -7.20
N LYS A 277 21.09 20.35 -8.48
CA LYS A 277 20.75 21.31 -9.52
C LYS A 277 19.28 21.71 -9.36
N LYS A 278 19.04 23.03 -9.33
CA LYS A 278 17.67 23.55 -9.42
C LYS A 278 17.09 23.16 -10.79
N ASP A 279 15.91 22.55 -10.77
CA ASP A 279 15.19 22.31 -12.03
C ASP A 279 14.69 23.65 -12.59
N THR A 280 15.41 24.19 -13.56
CA THR A 280 15.09 25.46 -14.20
C THR A 280 13.91 25.38 -15.16
N GLY A 281 13.28 24.19 -15.29
CA GLY A 281 12.04 24.04 -16.05
C GLY A 281 12.10 24.55 -17.49
N GLU A 282 13.23 24.40 -18.18
CA GLU A 282 13.41 24.89 -19.56
C GLU A 282 12.53 24.16 -20.62
N GLY A 283 11.56 23.37 -20.21
CA GLY A 283 10.61 22.70 -21.14
C GLY A 283 9.26 23.39 -21.30
N GLY A 284 8.91 24.33 -20.44
CA GLY A 284 7.60 25.02 -20.51
C GLY A 284 7.76 26.52 -20.50
N LYS A 285 7.59 27.17 -21.65
CA LYS A 285 7.48 28.65 -21.73
C LYS A 285 6.51 29.12 -20.65
N ARG A 286 7.01 29.78 -19.59
CA ARG A 286 6.19 30.53 -18.64
C ARG A 286 5.24 31.42 -19.42
N LYS A 287 3.96 31.15 -19.39
CA LYS A 287 2.95 32.14 -19.77
C LYS A 287 3.04 33.27 -18.75
N ASP A 288 3.48 34.41 -19.24
CA ASP A 288 3.62 35.65 -18.50
C ASP A 288 2.29 36.01 -17.84
N PHE A 289 2.18 35.89 -16.51
CA PHE A 289 0.97 36.23 -15.75
C PHE A 289 0.79 37.74 -15.57
N ASN A 290 1.69 38.55 -16.14
CA ASN A 290 1.65 40.02 -16.02
C ASN A 290 0.99 40.72 -17.23
N LYS A 291 0.23 40.06 -18.08
CA LYS A 291 -0.62 40.77 -19.03
C LYS A 291 -1.82 41.34 -18.33
N PRO A 292 -2.10 42.67 -18.47
CA PRO A 292 -3.27 43.29 -17.91
C PRO A 292 -4.54 42.60 -18.41
N HIS A 293 -5.44 42.29 -17.49
CA HIS A 293 -6.74 41.73 -17.80
C HIS A 293 -7.56 42.68 -18.65
N GLY A 294 -7.92 42.27 -19.87
CA GLY A 294 -9.01 42.91 -20.64
C GLY A 294 -10.37 42.69 -19.97
N PRO A 295 -11.40 43.44 -20.33
CA PRO A 295 -12.67 43.46 -19.65
C PRO A 295 -13.41 42.12 -19.65
N PRO A 296 -14.27 41.84 -18.64
CA PRO A 296 -14.92 40.57 -18.44
C PRO A 296 -16.01 40.36 -19.51
N GLY A 297 -15.80 39.36 -20.34
CA GLY A 297 -16.77 38.92 -21.34
C GLY A 297 -16.73 37.43 -21.52
N GLY A 298 -17.82 36.76 -21.14
CA GLY A 298 -18.15 35.41 -21.61
C GLY A 298 -17.74 34.27 -20.70
N ASP A 299 -18.74 33.60 -20.12
CA ASP A 299 -18.67 32.30 -19.43
C ASP A 299 -17.93 31.23 -20.22
N LYS A 300 -16.61 31.12 -20.04
CA LYS A 300 -15.88 29.90 -20.29
C LYS A 300 -15.57 29.26 -18.93
N LYS A 301 -16.23 28.14 -18.63
CA LYS A 301 -15.89 27.25 -17.53
C LYS A 301 -14.36 27.20 -17.39
N ARG A 302 -13.81 27.83 -16.37
CA ARG A 302 -12.42 27.67 -15.97
C ARG A 302 -12.26 26.19 -15.64
N LYS A 303 -11.60 25.43 -16.54
CA LYS A 303 -11.03 24.16 -16.17
C LYS A 303 -10.06 24.46 -15.02
N GLY A 304 -10.44 24.09 -13.81
CA GLY A 304 -9.58 24.22 -12.64
C GLY A 304 -8.34 23.36 -12.92
N HIS A 305 -7.20 24.03 -13.12
CA HIS A 305 -5.94 23.34 -12.98
C HIS A 305 -5.83 23.01 -11.50
N GLY A 306 -5.96 21.74 -11.18
CA GLY A 306 -5.58 21.20 -9.88
C GLY A 306 -4.15 21.65 -9.53
N PRO A 307 -3.75 21.58 -8.25
CA PRO A 307 -2.41 21.98 -7.82
C PRO A 307 -1.40 21.26 -8.71
N GLY A 308 -0.52 22.08 -9.33
CA GLY A 308 0.32 21.75 -10.46
C GLY A 308 0.82 20.32 -10.46
N GLY A 309 0.49 19.60 -11.52
CA GLY A 309 0.96 18.25 -11.72
C GLY A 309 2.47 18.17 -11.55
N PRO A 310 2.98 16.98 -11.25
CA PRO A 310 4.40 16.78 -11.01
C PRO A 310 5.21 17.30 -12.20
N GLY A 311 6.29 18.03 -11.93
CA GLY A 311 7.21 18.52 -12.98
C GLY A 311 7.97 17.36 -13.64
N PRO A 312 8.81 17.62 -14.63
CA PRO A 312 9.58 16.60 -15.38
C PRO A 312 10.39 15.64 -14.48
N ASP A 313 10.80 16.07 -13.28
CA ASP A 313 11.52 15.23 -12.32
C ASP A 313 10.62 14.22 -11.58
N SER A 314 9.31 14.40 -11.61
CA SER A 314 8.38 13.44 -11.01
C SER A 314 8.38 12.09 -11.74
N SER A 315 8.76 12.05 -13.02
CA SER A 315 8.88 10.80 -13.76
C SER A 315 9.98 9.90 -13.21
N ARG A 316 11.11 10.48 -12.82
CA ARG A 316 12.21 9.72 -12.22
C ARG A 316 11.84 9.16 -10.86
N TRP A 317 11.20 10.00 -10.06
CA TRP A 317 10.67 9.60 -8.77
C TRP A 317 9.60 8.52 -8.91
N MET A 318 8.63 8.69 -9.83
CA MET A 318 7.60 7.66 -10.09
C MET A 318 8.21 6.33 -10.51
N ARG A 319 9.20 6.34 -11.42
CA ARG A 319 9.92 5.11 -11.79
C ARG A 319 10.66 4.50 -10.58
N ALA A 320 11.31 5.31 -9.75
CA ALA A 320 11.96 4.82 -8.55
C ALA A 320 10.96 4.16 -7.59
N VAL A 321 9.84 4.83 -7.34
CA VAL A 321 8.80 4.36 -6.43
C VAL A 321 8.11 3.09 -6.96
N THR A 322 7.68 3.06 -8.23
CA THR A 322 6.94 1.92 -8.78
C THR A 322 7.82 0.70 -9.06
N ALA A 323 9.08 0.90 -9.45
CA ALA A 323 9.97 -0.21 -9.79
C ALA A 323 10.77 -0.79 -8.60
N ARG A 324 10.99 0.00 -7.53
CA ARG A 324 11.80 -0.44 -6.39
C ARG A 324 11.01 -0.98 -5.21
N TYR A 325 9.72 -0.70 -5.13
CA TYR A 325 8.89 -1.07 -3.99
C TYR A 325 7.93 -2.22 -4.28
N ASP A 326 8.37 -3.18 -5.03
CA ASP A 326 7.80 -4.53 -4.94
C ASP A 326 8.01 -5.09 -3.52
N SER A 327 9.19 -4.82 -2.95
CA SER A 327 9.47 -4.82 -1.50
C SER A 327 10.59 -3.82 -1.22
N ILE A 328 10.77 -3.34 0.01
CA ILE A 328 11.98 -2.61 0.38
C ILE A 328 13.13 -3.60 0.46
N GLY A 329 13.80 -3.81 -0.66
CA GLY A 329 14.85 -4.79 -0.82
C GLY A 329 16.07 -4.54 0.06
N GLY A 330 16.93 -5.55 0.22
CA GLY A 330 18.19 -5.49 0.93
C GLY A 330 18.06 -5.40 2.45
N ASN A 331 16.96 -5.86 3.03
CA ASN A 331 16.68 -5.82 4.46
C ASN A 331 16.80 -4.41 5.08
N ARG A 332 16.48 -3.37 4.33
CA ARG A 332 16.48 -2.00 4.84
C ARG A 332 15.43 -1.74 5.91
N VAL A 333 14.36 -2.53 5.92
CA VAL A 333 13.33 -2.55 6.96
C VAL A 333 12.94 -4.00 7.21
N SER A 334 12.79 -4.37 8.47
CA SER A 334 12.12 -5.61 8.89
C SER A 334 10.89 -5.27 9.72
N LEU A 335 9.80 -6.00 9.50
CA LEU A 335 8.57 -5.90 10.27
C LEU A 335 8.43 -7.10 11.20
N ASN A 336 7.94 -6.86 12.41
CA ASN A 336 7.55 -7.95 13.29
C ASN A 336 6.15 -8.43 12.90
N TYR A 337 6.08 -9.57 12.22
CA TYR A 337 4.82 -10.20 11.80
C TYR A 337 4.21 -11.11 12.85
N ASP A 338 4.97 -11.61 13.83
CA ASP A 338 4.42 -12.46 14.88
C ASP A 338 3.49 -11.68 15.79
N HIS A 339 3.80 -10.38 16.00
CA HIS A 339 3.06 -9.47 16.84
C HIS A 339 2.84 -8.14 16.11
N PHE A 340 1.63 -7.93 15.61
CA PHE A 340 1.18 -6.66 15.06
C PHE A 340 -0.28 -6.42 15.44
N VAL A 341 -0.68 -5.16 15.43
CA VAL A 341 -2.02 -4.74 15.81
C VAL A 341 -2.81 -4.35 14.57
N THR A 342 -4.00 -4.88 14.42
CA THR A 342 -4.88 -4.56 13.31
C THR A 342 -6.34 -4.44 13.76
N ALA A 343 -7.05 -3.46 13.22
CA ALA A 343 -8.47 -3.32 13.48
C ALA A 343 -9.29 -4.52 12.97
N TYR A 344 -8.76 -5.30 12.05
CA TYR A 344 -9.41 -6.51 11.52
C TYR A 344 -9.47 -7.67 12.54
N SER A 345 -8.69 -7.62 13.62
CA SER A 345 -8.74 -8.65 14.69
C SER A 345 -9.90 -8.46 15.67
N TYR A 346 -10.65 -7.36 15.55
CA TYR A 346 -11.78 -7.02 16.40
C TYR A 346 -13.11 -7.19 15.66
N ASP A 347 -14.19 -7.36 16.42
CA ASP A 347 -15.56 -7.35 15.90
C ASP A 347 -16.06 -5.90 15.71
N PHE A 348 -15.34 -5.14 14.87
CA PHE A 348 -15.68 -3.76 14.57
C PHE A 348 -16.31 -3.65 13.19
N ASN A 349 -17.30 -2.75 13.05
CA ASN A 349 -17.90 -2.47 11.74
C ASN A 349 -16.99 -1.51 10.94
N LEU A 350 -15.91 -2.03 10.34
CA LEU A 350 -14.95 -1.23 9.57
C LEU A 350 -15.50 -0.73 8.22
N PHE A 351 -16.52 -1.38 7.67
CA PHE A 351 -17.11 -1.10 6.36
C PHE A 351 -18.50 -0.48 6.46
N ALA A 352 -18.70 0.43 7.42
CA ALA A 352 -19.96 1.12 7.60
C ALA A 352 -20.37 1.92 6.34
N ASN A 353 -21.68 2.11 6.14
CA ASN A 353 -22.25 2.86 5.03
C ASN A 353 -21.88 2.33 3.62
N GLU A 354 -21.77 1.01 3.48
CA GLU A 354 -21.41 0.34 2.22
C GLU A 354 -20.05 0.80 1.64
N SER A 355 -19.17 1.30 2.49
CA SER A 355 -17.81 1.65 2.08
C SER A 355 -17.05 0.39 1.65
N VAL A 356 -16.40 0.45 0.50
CA VAL A 356 -15.50 -0.61 0.04
C VAL A 356 -14.13 -0.54 0.73
N LEU A 357 -13.86 0.56 1.45
CA LEU A 357 -12.62 0.80 2.16
C LEU A 357 -12.89 0.80 3.66
N PRO A 358 -12.02 0.18 4.47
CA PRO A 358 -12.16 0.21 5.92
C PRO A 358 -11.98 1.63 6.45
N ARG A 359 -12.74 2.00 7.48
CA ARG A 359 -12.72 3.33 8.08
C ARG A 359 -12.70 3.21 9.60
N LEU A 360 -11.93 4.07 10.26
CA LEU A 360 -11.84 4.15 11.72
C LEU A 360 -12.53 5.41 12.29
N ALA A 361 -12.85 6.36 11.44
CA ALA A 361 -13.45 7.63 11.87
C ALA A 361 -14.81 7.48 12.56
N HIS A 362 -15.59 6.45 12.18
CA HIS A 362 -16.94 6.21 12.73
C HIS A 362 -16.95 5.29 13.95
N LEU A 363 -15.82 4.67 14.30
CA LEU A 363 -15.71 3.89 15.52
C LEU A 363 -15.86 4.77 16.76
N SER A 364 -16.39 4.19 17.81
CA SER A 364 -16.46 4.86 19.12
C SER A 364 -15.06 5.12 19.70
N SER A 365 -14.96 6.05 20.62
CA SER A 365 -13.69 6.33 21.34
C SER A 365 -13.15 5.09 22.07
N THR A 366 -14.05 4.23 22.59
CA THR A 366 -13.67 2.98 23.27
C THR A 366 -13.06 1.97 22.31
N GLU A 367 -13.66 1.79 21.13
CA GLU A 367 -13.13 0.87 20.11
C GLU A 367 -11.76 1.35 19.60
N ARG A 368 -11.60 2.63 19.35
CA ARG A 368 -10.31 3.22 18.95
C ARG A 368 -9.25 3.09 20.04
N ALA A 369 -9.66 3.31 21.32
CA ALA A 369 -8.77 3.15 22.47
C ALA A 369 -8.29 1.70 22.60
N ALA A 370 -9.13 0.70 22.37
CA ALA A 370 -8.73 -0.70 22.42
C ALA A 370 -7.56 -1.01 21.47
N ILE A 371 -7.61 -0.51 20.21
CA ILE A 371 -6.51 -0.67 19.26
C ILE A 371 -5.25 0.04 19.74
N ARG A 372 -5.38 1.28 20.24
CA ARG A 372 -4.26 2.08 20.74
C ARG A 372 -3.59 1.46 21.95
N ASP A 373 -4.38 0.95 22.91
CA ASP A 373 -3.90 0.34 24.14
C ASP A 373 -3.16 -0.98 23.84
N GLU A 374 -3.65 -1.78 22.88
CA GLU A 374 -2.96 -2.98 22.41
C GLU A 374 -1.61 -2.62 21.76
N LEU A 375 -1.56 -1.59 20.88
CA LEU A 375 -0.31 -1.11 20.30
C LEU A 375 0.67 -0.61 21.36
N THR A 376 0.19 0.17 22.33
CA THR A 376 1.01 0.68 23.43
C THR A 376 1.57 -0.47 24.26
N SER A 377 0.74 -1.47 24.58
CA SER A 377 1.16 -2.67 25.30
C SER A 377 2.21 -3.46 24.52
N LEU A 378 2.04 -3.61 23.21
CA LEU A 378 3.01 -4.27 22.33
C LEU A 378 4.36 -3.52 22.34
N ILE A 379 4.35 -2.20 22.22
CA ILE A 379 5.58 -1.39 22.25
C ILE A 379 6.31 -1.52 23.59
N LEU A 380 5.56 -1.40 24.70
CA LEU A 380 6.13 -1.42 26.04
C LEU A 380 6.54 -2.82 26.51
N SER A 381 6.01 -3.88 25.90
CA SER A 381 6.45 -5.25 26.18
C SER A 381 7.91 -5.50 25.84
N ASN A 382 8.52 -4.57 25.06
CA ASN A 382 9.91 -4.63 24.60
C ASN A 382 10.28 -5.99 23.98
N ASP A 383 9.31 -6.62 23.30
CA ASP A 383 9.55 -7.86 22.56
C ASP A 383 10.35 -7.53 21.30
N THR A 384 11.67 -7.60 21.45
CA THR A 384 12.64 -7.37 20.37
C THR A 384 12.97 -8.64 19.60
N LYS A 385 12.28 -9.74 19.88
CA LYS A 385 12.52 -10.99 19.15
C LYS A 385 12.15 -10.76 17.69
N GLU A 386 13.10 -11.05 16.82
CA GLU A 386 12.80 -11.17 15.39
C GLU A 386 11.71 -12.21 15.20
N SER A 387 10.83 -11.96 14.24
CA SER A 387 9.79 -12.93 13.87
C SER A 387 10.44 -14.27 13.59
N SER A 388 9.98 -15.31 14.28
CA SER A 388 10.51 -16.67 14.14
C SER A 388 10.19 -17.28 12.77
N TRP A 389 9.23 -16.66 12.04
CA TRP A 389 8.75 -17.11 10.75
C TRP A 389 8.48 -15.93 9.82
N ASN A 390 8.92 -16.03 8.57
CA ASN A 390 8.67 -14.99 7.57
C ASN A 390 7.26 -15.13 6.98
N TRP A 391 6.27 -14.55 7.67
CA TRP A 391 4.87 -14.60 7.27
C TRP A 391 4.59 -13.91 5.94
N GLN A 392 5.31 -12.85 5.59
CA GLN A 392 5.17 -12.22 4.29
C GLN A 392 5.62 -13.15 3.17
N ALA A 393 6.78 -13.80 3.32
CA ALA A 393 7.23 -14.78 2.33
C ALA A 393 6.27 -15.99 2.23
N THR A 394 5.61 -16.37 3.32
CA THR A 394 4.58 -17.42 3.30
C THR A 394 3.35 -16.96 2.52
N ALA A 395 2.88 -15.74 2.74
CA ALA A 395 1.80 -15.16 1.95
C ALA A 395 2.17 -15.08 0.46
N ASP A 396 3.40 -14.66 0.14
CA ASP A 396 3.92 -14.62 -1.23
C ASP A 396 3.91 -16.00 -1.90
N MET A 397 4.27 -17.05 -1.17
CA MET A 397 4.21 -18.42 -1.72
C MET A 397 2.78 -18.82 -2.08
N ILE A 398 1.80 -18.47 -1.26
CA ILE A 398 0.38 -18.77 -1.52
C ILE A 398 -0.10 -17.99 -2.74
N VAL A 399 0.16 -16.68 -2.77
CA VAL A 399 -0.23 -15.81 -3.90
C VAL A 399 0.43 -16.29 -5.19
N THR A 400 1.73 -16.54 -5.17
CA THR A 400 2.48 -17.02 -6.34
C THR A 400 1.97 -18.36 -6.84
N ARG A 401 1.61 -19.28 -5.93
CA ARG A 401 1.11 -20.59 -6.31
C ARG A 401 -0.27 -20.55 -6.95
N TYR A 402 -1.16 -19.68 -6.45
CA TYR A 402 -2.59 -19.78 -6.77
C TYR A 402 -3.13 -18.63 -7.60
N SER A 403 -2.50 -17.46 -7.64
CA SER A 403 -3.12 -16.28 -8.27
C SER A 403 -3.41 -16.45 -9.75
N ASP A 404 -2.47 -16.96 -10.52
CA ASP A 404 -2.64 -17.18 -11.96
C ASP A 404 -3.61 -18.32 -12.23
N GLU A 405 -3.56 -19.38 -11.42
CA GLU A 405 -4.46 -20.54 -11.53
C GLU A 405 -5.91 -20.14 -11.24
N LEU A 406 -6.15 -19.39 -10.17
CA LEU A 406 -7.48 -18.89 -9.84
C LEU A 406 -8.03 -17.95 -10.91
N SER A 407 -7.21 -17.04 -11.43
CA SER A 407 -7.57 -16.15 -12.53
C SER A 407 -7.91 -16.92 -13.81
N TYR A 408 -7.15 -17.99 -14.11
CA TYR A 408 -7.39 -18.85 -15.26
C TYR A 408 -8.68 -19.65 -15.09
N LEU A 409 -8.89 -20.27 -13.93
CA LEU A 409 -10.11 -21.06 -13.63
C LEU A 409 -11.37 -20.17 -13.60
N ALA A 410 -11.28 -18.93 -13.12
CA ALA A 410 -12.40 -17.98 -13.13
C ALA A 410 -12.70 -17.43 -14.53
N SER A 411 -11.81 -17.62 -15.51
CA SER A 411 -11.98 -17.10 -16.87
C SER A 411 -12.90 -17.95 -17.72
N GLU A 412 -13.42 -17.38 -18.83
CA GLU A 412 -14.24 -18.09 -19.83
C GLU A 412 -13.43 -19.01 -20.78
N LYS A 413 -12.16 -19.32 -20.44
CA LYS A 413 -11.27 -20.12 -21.31
C LYS A 413 -11.58 -21.62 -21.30
N PHE A 414 -12.18 -22.14 -20.23
CA PHE A 414 -12.67 -23.49 -20.18
C PHE A 414 -14.02 -23.60 -20.90
N LEU A 415 -14.14 -24.60 -21.77
CA LEU A 415 -15.38 -24.89 -22.52
C LEU A 415 -16.09 -26.13 -22.00
N GLU A 416 -15.37 -27.00 -21.28
CA GLU A 416 -15.88 -28.28 -20.79
C GLU A 416 -15.53 -28.46 -19.31
N ILE A 417 -16.50 -28.98 -18.56
CA ILE A 417 -16.34 -29.26 -17.13
C ILE A 417 -15.25 -30.31 -16.86
N LYS A 418 -15.05 -31.26 -17.80
CA LYS A 418 -14.03 -32.30 -17.62
C LYS A 418 -12.64 -31.69 -17.61
N ALA A 419 -12.30 -30.83 -18.58
CA ALA A 419 -11.00 -30.16 -18.64
C ALA A 419 -10.76 -29.27 -17.42
N PHE A 420 -11.79 -28.61 -16.92
CA PHE A 420 -11.75 -27.81 -15.69
C PHE A 420 -11.41 -28.68 -14.46
N ARG A 421 -12.09 -29.82 -14.30
CA ARG A 421 -11.84 -30.76 -13.20
C ARG A 421 -10.45 -31.37 -13.27
N ASP A 422 -10.03 -31.81 -14.46
CA ASP A 422 -8.70 -32.39 -14.69
C ASP A 422 -7.59 -31.39 -14.28
N HIS A 423 -7.82 -30.08 -14.55
CA HIS A 423 -6.88 -29.04 -14.15
C HIS A 423 -6.80 -28.84 -12.62
N ILE A 424 -7.94 -28.81 -11.94
CA ILE A 424 -7.98 -28.73 -10.46
C ILE A 424 -7.36 -29.98 -9.84
N GLU A 425 -7.65 -31.17 -10.37
CA GLU A 425 -7.07 -32.41 -9.86
C GLU A 425 -5.54 -32.40 -9.98
N LEU A 426 -5.00 -31.92 -11.11
CA LEU A 426 -3.56 -31.75 -11.28
C LEU A 426 -2.96 -30.84 -10.22
N LEU A 427 -3.61 -29.71 -9.92
CA LEU A 427 -3.16 -28.73 -8.94
C LEU A 427 -3.17 -29.26 -7.50
N LEU A 428 -4.18 -30.09 -7.17
CA LEU A 428 -4.43 -30.54 -5.81
C LEU A 428 -4.04 -32.02 -5.55
N SER A 429 -3.61 -32.77 -6.57
CA SER A 429 -3.28 -34.20 -6.46
C SER A 429 -2.33 -34.56 -5.29
N PRO A 430 -1.34 -33.72 -4.87
CA PRO A 430 -0.50 -34.04 -3.72
C PRO A 430 -1.25 -34.13 -2.38
N PHE A 431 -2.46 -33.57 -2.30
CA PHE A 431 -3.25 -33.49 -1.07
C PHE A 431 -4.44 -34.44 -1.04
N ILE A 432 -4.70 -35.13 -2.16
CA ILE A 432 -5.82 -36.05 -2.32
C ILE A 432 -5.42 -37.45 -1.86
N ASP A 433 -6.19 -38.00 -0.94
CA ASP A 433 -6.09 -39.42 -0.59
C ASP A 433 -7.10 -40.23 -1.44
N TYR A 434 -6.60 -40.83 -2.52
CA TYR A 434 -7.45 -41.59 -3.44
C TYR A 434 -8.02 -42.86 -2.86
N SER A 435 -7.48 -43.33 -1.73
CA SER A 435 -7.99 -44.55 -1.03
C SER A 435 -9.17 -44.18 -0.11
N LYS A 436 -9.20 -42.93 0.39
CA LYS A 436 -10.22 -42.46 1.32
C LYS A 436 -10.46 -40.97 1.11
N ARG A 437 -11.26 -40.65 0.08
CA ARG A 437 -11.58 -39.28 -0.28
C ARG A 437 -12.36 -38.58 0.84
N ASN A 438 -11.90 -37.41 1.25
CA ASN A 438 -12.57 -36.53 2.19
C ASN A 438 -12.14 -35.09 1.92
N ILE A 439 -13.08 -34.26 1.42
CA ILE A 439 -12.81 -32.88 1.03
C ILE A 439 -12.24 -32.05 2.18
N SER A 440 -12.77 -32.22 3.39
CA SER A 440 -12.31 -31.46 4.56
C SER A 440 -10.85 -31.81 4.92
N ASP A 441 -10.53 -33.12 4.94
CA ASP A 441 -9.17 -33.58 5.23
C ASP A 441 -8.19 -33.18 4.12
N GLU A 442 -8.65 -33.18 2.86
CA GLU A 442 -7.90 -32.77 1.69
C GLU A 442 -7.61 -31.27 1.70
N ALA A 443 -8.62 -30.46 2.03
CA ALA A 443 -8.47 -29.00 2.19
C ALA A 443 -7.49 -28.67 3.33
N GLU A 444 -7.61 -29.34 4.45
CA GLU A 444 -6.70 -29.14 5.60
C GLU A 444 -5.25 -29.52 5.27
N ARG A 445 -5.01 -30.66 4.60
CA ARG A 445 -3.65 -31.03 4.14
C ARG A 445 -3.07 -30.00 3.16
N CYS A 446 -3.90 -29.50 2.26
CA CYS A 446 -3.54 -28.46 1.31
C CYS A 446 -3.19 -27.13 2.00
N ALA A 447 -3.97 -26.73 2.99
CA ALA A 447 -3.76 -25.47 3.72
C ALA A 447 -2.53 -25.51 4.63
N THR A 448 -2.37 -26.60 5.37
CA THR A 448 -1.33 -26.72 6.41
C THR A 448 0.09 -26.86 5.86
N GLN A 449 0.27 -27.13 4.55
CA GLN A 449 1.60 -27.15 3.93
C GLN A 449 2.38 -25.84 4.08
N PHE A 450 1.69 -24.72 4.24
CA PHE A 450 2.29 -23.39 4.35
C PHE A 450 2.65 -23.02 5.78
N LEU A 451 2.23 -23.80 6.76
CA LEU A 451 2.41 -23.48 8.18
C LEU A 451 3.58 -24.26 8.80
N PRO A 452 4.33 -23.63 9.71
CA PRO A 452 5.29 -24.38 10.52
C PRO A 452 4.57 -25.46 11.33
N PHE A 453 5.09 -26.67 11.34
CA PHE A 453 4.46 -27.81 12.03
C PHE A 453 4.22 -27.55 13.53
N GLN A 454 5.05 -26.73 14.14
CA GLN A 454 4.97 -26.42 15.58
C GLN A 454 3.87 -25.40 15.94
N THR A 455 3.43 -24.57 15.00
CA THR A 455 2.43 -23.52 15.25
C THR A 455 0.99 -24.01 15.31
N GLN A 456 0.75 -25.30 15.03
CA GLN A 456 -0.59 -25.89 15.16
C GLN A 456 -1.15 -25.88 16.59
N LYS A 457 -0.32 -25.62 17.60
CA LYS A 457 -0.72 -25.61 19.02
C LYS A 457 -0.94 -24.19 19.58
N GLU A 458 -0.25 -23.18 19.06
CA GLU A 458 -0.38 -21.80 19.49
C GLU A 458 -0.51 -20.94 18.23
N GLN A 459 -1.74 -20.73 17.77
CA GLN A 459 -2.00 -20.02 16.54
C GLN A 459 -1.89 -18.51 16.78
N THR A 460 -0.75 -17.93 16.43
CA THR A 460 -0.59 -16.47 16.32
C THR A 460 -1.55 -15.88 15.30
N LEU A 461 -1.83 -14.58 15.39
CA LEU A 461 -2.70 -13.88 14.45
C LEU A 461 -2.34 -14.15 12.96
N PRO A 462 -1.07 -14.03 12.53
CA PRO A 462 -0.69 -14.34 11.15
C PRO A 462 -0.91 -15.81 10.79
N ALA A 463 -0.58 -16.75 11.69
CA ALA A 463 -0.80 -18.17 11.43
C ALA A 463 -2.28 -18.49 11.18
N ARG A 464 -3.19 -17.89 11.98
CA ARG A 464 -4.64 -18.07 11.82
C ARG A 464 -5.13 -17.49 10.49
N ALA A 465 -4.73 -16.26 10.15
CA ALA A 465 -5.15 -15.62 8.91
C ALA A 465 -4.62 -16.35 7.66
N VAL A 466 -3.36 -16.73 7.65
CA VAL A 466 -2.72 -17.49 6.56
C VAL A 466 -3.39 -18.86 6.41
N HIS A 467 -3.66 -19.57 7.52
CA HIS A 467 -4.37 -20.85 7.48
C HIS A 467 -5.78 -20.69 6.89
N HIS A 468 -6.57 -19.71 7.36
CA HIS A 468 -7.92 -19.49 6.86
C HIS A 468 -7.96 -19.19 5.36
N VAL A 469 -7.04 -18.35 4.87
CA VAL A 469 -6.96 -18.03 3.44
C VAL A 469 -6.54 -19.25 2.63
N ALA A 470 -5.49 -19.95 3.04
CA ALA A 470 -5.04 -21.17 2.36
C ALA A 470 -6.14 -22.25 2.36
N HIS A 471 -6.84 -22.45 3.49
CA HIS A 471 -7.94 -23.38 3.58
C HIS A 471 -9.12 -22.98 2.68
N SER A 472 -9.46 -21.69 2.62
CA SER A 472 -10.52 -21.18 1.73
C SER A 472 -10.19 -21.44 0.26
N VAL A 473 -8.93 -21.22 -0.15
CA VAL A 473 -8.45 -21.53 -1.51
C VAL A 473 -8.58 -23.02 -1.80
N CYS A 474 -8.05 -23.86 -0.92
CA CYS A 474 -8.06 -25.31 -1.11
C CYS A 474 -9.49 -25.89 -1.13
N LEU A 475 -10.32 -25.46 -0.18
CA LEU A 475 -11.72 -25.92 -0.08
C LEU A 475 -12.53 -25.50 -1.32
N ALA A 476 -12.45 -24.24 -1.72
CA ALA A 476 -13.20 -23.75 -2.88
C ALA A 476 -12.78 -24.45 -4.19
N LEU A 477 -11.50 -24.76 -4.37
CA LEU A 477 -11.02 -25.52 -5.52
C LEU A 477 -11.52 -26.98 -5.49
N LEU A 478 -11.46 -27.66 -4.35
CA LEU A 478 -11.99 -29.02 -4.20
C LEU A 478 -13.50 -29.08 -4.46
N GLU A 479 -14.25 -28.11 -3.92
CA GLU A 479 -15.69 -28.00 -4.15
C GLU A 479 -16.01 -27.67 -5.61
N ALA A 480 -15.25 -26.73 -6.25
CA ALA A 480 -15.42 -26.45 -7.67
C ALA A 480 -15.14 -27.65 -8.56
N GLY A 481 -14.15 -28.48 -8.19
CA GLY A 481 -13.87 -29.76 -8.87
C GLY A 481 -14.98 -30.78 -8.78
N ASN A 482 -15.87 -30.69 -7.79
CA ASN A 482 -17.03 -31.57 -7.61
C ASN A 482 -18.32 -31.06 -8.25
N GLU A 483 -18.37 -29.82 -8.72
CA GLU A 483 -19.55 -29.26 -9.38
C GLU A 483 -19.86 -29.99 -10.69
N GLU A 484 -21.15 -30.22 -10.97
CA GLU A 484 -21.56 -30.90 -12.20
C GLU A 484 -21.58 -29.98 -13.41
N LYS A 485 -21.75 -28.68 -13.19
CA LYS A 485 -21.87 -27.66 -14.24
C LYS A 485 -20.68 -26.73 -14.22
N LEU A 486 -20.08 -26.50 -15.38
CA LEU A 486 -18.93 -25.60 -15.54
C LEU A 486 -19.22 -24.19 -15.01
N SER A 487 -20.42 -23.65 -15.29
CA SER A 487 -20.79 -22.30 -14.83
C SER A 487 -20.85 -22.19 -13.29
N LEU A 488 -21.26 -23.26 -12.59
CA LEU A 488 -21.26 -23.26 -11.11
C LEU A 488 -19.84 -23.37 -10.56
N ALA A 489 -19.02 -24.23 -11.17
CA ALA A 489 -17.61 -24.38 -10.81
C ALA A 489 -16.83 -23.06 -10.99
N GLN A 490 -16.98 -22.41 -12.14
CA GLN A 490 -16.36 -21.11 -12.40
C GLN A 490 -16.87 -20.01 -11.47
N ASN A 491 -18.18 -19.98 -11.19
CA ASN A 491 -18.75 -18.99 -10.25
C ASN A 491 -18.17 -19.16 -8.85
N ARG A 492 -17.95 -20.40 -8.38
CA ARG A 492 -17.34 -20.66 -7.07
C ARG A 492 -15.93 -20.11 -6.98
N VAL A 493 -15.12 -20.28 -8.04
CA VAL A 493 -13.78 -19.70 -8.11
C VAL A 493 -13.82 -18.17 -8.21
N SER A 494 -14.77 -17.61 -8.96
CA SER A 494 -14.93 -16.15 -9.05
C SER A 494 -15.29 -15.52 -7.70
N VAL A 495 -16.18 -16.15 -6.92
CA VAL A 495 -16.51 -15.71 -5.55
C VAL A 495 -15.28 -15.76 -4.64
N LEU A 496 -14.45 -16.79 -4.79
CA LEU A 496 -13.18 -16.87 -4.05
C LEU A 496 -12.23 -15.74 -4.46
N VAL A 497 -12.06 -15.46 -5.75
CA VAL A 497 -11.22 -14.36 -6.24
C VAL A 497 -11.70 -13.02 -5.69
N ASP A 498 -12.99 -12.76 -5.69
CA ASP A 498 -13.57 -11.54 -5.10
C ASP A 498 -13.32 -11.46 -3.58
N TYR A 499 -13.38 -12.58 -2.87
CA TYR A 499 -13.05 -12.65 -1.43
C TYR A 499 -11.57 -12.38 -1.14
N LEU A 500 -10.68 -12.95 -1.93
CA LEU A 500 -9.24 -12.81 -1.73
C LEU A 500 -8.75 -11.39 -2.03
N ASP A 501 -9.29 -10.73 -3.05
CA ASP A 501 -8.97 -9.36 -3.49
C ASP A 501 -7.45 -9.08 -3.53
N TRP A 502 -6.66 -10.01 -4.09
CA TRP A 502 -5.21 -9.88 -4.16
C TRP A 502 -4.78 -8.78 -5.14
N THR A 503 -3.87 -7.95 -4.72
CA THR A 503 -3.36 -6.80 -5.50
C THR A 503 -2.65 -7.22 -6.78
N THR A 504 -2.04 -8.40 -6.81
CA THR A 504 -1.35 -8.95 -7.99
C THR A 504 -2.24 -9.07 -9.23
N TRP A 505 -3.58 -9.21 -9.07
CA TRP A 505 -4.50 -9.26 -10.21
C TRP A 505 -4.71 -7.91 -10.91
N LYS A 506 -4.27 -6.83 -10.28
CA LYS A 506 -4.30 -5.48 -10.86
C LYS A 506 -2.94 -5.06 -11.46
N GLU A 507 -1.91 -5.87 -11.31
CA GLU A 507 -0.61 -5.57 -11.92
C GLU A 507 -0.69 -5.59 -13.45
N CYS A 508 -0.06 -4.59 -14.07
CA CYS A 508 0.11 -4.59 -15.51
C CYS A 508 1.09 -5.70 -15.92
N ARG A 509 0.77 -6.40 -16.99
CA ARG A 509 1.66 -7.41 -17.58
C ARG A 509 2.21 -6.90 -18.89
N GLY A 510 3.53 -7.00 -19.07
CA GLY A 510 4.20 -6.70 -20.33
C GLY A 510 4.35 -5.21 -20.64
N CYS A 511 4.65 -4.39 -19.62
CA CYS A 511 5.10 -3.02 -19.85
C CYS A 511 6.45 -3.01 -20.59
N GLU A 512 6.61 -2.09 -21.53
CA GLU A 512 7.87 -1.88 -22.24
C GLU A 512 8.93 -1.24 -21.32
N ASP A 513 10.21 -1.30 -21.70
CA ASP A 513 11.33 -0.82 -20.86
C ASP A 513 11.23 0.66 -20.47
N ASN A 514 10.57 1.49 -21.27
CA ASN A 514 10.33 2.90 -21.01
C ASN A 514 8.99 3.18 -20.32
N GLU A 515 8.19 2.14 -20.06
CA GLU A 515 6.89 2.25 -19.40
C GLU A 515 6.95 1.87 -17.92
N ILE A 516 5.92 2.28 -17.21
CA ILE A 516 5.59 1.84 -15.85
C ILE A 516 4.12 1.48 -15.77
N CYS A 517 3.78 0.53 -14.94
CA CYS A 517 2.39 0.27 -14.59
C CYS A 517 1.90 1.36 -13.63
N VAL A 518 0.91 2.15 -14.06
CA VAL A 518 0.42 3.29 -13.30
C VAL A 518 -0.76 2.87 -12.43
N ILE A 519 -0.61 3.09 -11.12
CA ILE A 519 -1.66 3.03 -10.11
C ILE A 519 -1.83 4.40 -9.46
N PRO A 520 -2.96 4.69 -8.82
CA PRO A 520 -3.07 5.95 -8.08
C PRO A 520 -2.16 5.92 -6.86
N ILE A 521 -1.20 6.85 -6.85
CA ILE A 521 -0.31 7.13 -5.71
C ILE A 521 -0.62 8.55 -5.25
N TRP A 522 -1.03 8.74 -3.99
CA TRP A 522 -1.41 10.07 -3.52
C TRP A 522 -0.31 11.11 -3.81
N PRO A 523 -0.61 12.30 -4.33
CA PRO A 523 -1.94 12.83 -4.73
C PRO A 523 -2.33 12.58 -6.20
N MET A 524 -1.68 11.66 -6.91
CA MET A 524 -1.78 11.45 -8.36
C MET A 524 -2.60 10.21 -8.70
N GLY A 525 -3.07 10.15 -9.94
CA GLY A 525 -3.82 9.04 -10.51
C GLY A 525 -5.32 9.26 -10.58
N THR A 526 -5.98 8.47 -11.41
CA THR A 526 -7.42 8.54 -11.68
C THR A 526 -8.15 7.33 -11.12
N VAL A 527 -9.49 7.40 -11.07
CA VAL A 527 -10.35 6.24 -10.79
C VAL A 527 -10.14 5.14 -11.85
N SER A 528 -9.84 5.51 -13.09
CA SER A 528 -9.52 4.54 -14.14
C SER A 528 -8.21 3.79 -13.86
N ASP A 529 -7.20 4.48 -13.32
CA ASP A 529 -5.93 3.84 -12.96
C ASP A 529 -6.10 2.85 -11.80
N TYR A 530 -6.99 3.15 -10.84
CA TYR A 530 -7.32 2.23 -9.76
C TYR A 530 -8.07 0.98 -10.25
N ASN A 531 -9.09 1.17 -11.11
CA ASN A 531 -9.92 0.07 -11.56
C ASN A 531 -9.25 -0.81 -12.62
N ASN A 532 -8.35 -0.23 -13.42
CA ASN A 532 -7.71 -0.90 -14.54
C ASN A 532 -6.35 -0.25 -14.82
N PRO A 533 -5.35 -0.51 -13.97
CA PRO A 533 -3.98 -0.01 -14.16
C PRO A 533 -3.45 -0.33 -15.56
N LYS A 534 -2.65 0.57 -16.12
CA LYS A 534 -2.11 0.45 -17.47
C LYS A 534 -0.64 0.83 -17.51
N CYS A 535 0.10 0.19 -18.42
CA CYS A 535 1.43 0.63 -18.78
C CYS A 535 1.36 2.01 -19.45
N ARG A 536 2.17 2.95 -18.99
CA ARG A 536 2.32 4.30 -19.54
C ARG A 536 3.78 4.70 -19.58
N ASP A 537 4.14 5.55 -20.54
CA ASP A 537 5.48 6.11 -20.64
C ASP A 537 5.91 6.74 -19.30
N ALA A 538 7.02 6.25 -18.75
CA ALA A 538 7.53 6.68 -17.46
C ALA A 538 7.92 8.16 -17.41
N SER A 539 8.14 8.81 -18.57
CA SER A 539 8.42 10.25 -18.62
C SER A 539 7.17 11.12 -18.43
N LYS A 540 5.96 10.54 -18.65
CA LYS A 540 4.67 11.24 -18.58
C LYS A 540 3.54 10.36 -18.04
N PRO A 541 3.70 9.77 -16.87
CA PRO A 541 2.81 8.73 -16.37
C PRO A 541 1.36 9.21 -16.15
N TYR A 542 1.16 10.50 -15.94
CA TYR A 542 -0.16 11.12 -15.70
C TYR A 542 -0.58 12.12 -16.77
N GLU A 543 0.01 12.05 -17.99
CA GLU A 543 -0.41 12.88 -19.12
C GLU A 543 -1.83 12.48 -19.57
N GLY A 544 -2.73 13.46 -19.64
CA GLY A 544 -4.13 13.24 -20.05
C GLY A 544 -5.12 13.00 -18.91
N ASP A 545 -4.71 13.19 -17.67
CA ASP A 545 -5.63 13.19 -16.52
C ASP A 545 -6.63 14.35 -16.65
N ASP A 546 -7.92 14.03 -16.75
CA ASP A 546 -9.01 14.99 -16.96
C ASP A 546 -9.32 15.86 -15.75
N GLY A 547 -8.48 15.87 -14.72
CA GLY A 547 -8.59 16.69 -13.51
C GLY A 547 -9.54 16.14 -12.44
N GLU A 548 -10.12 14.96 -12.65
CA GLU A 548 -10.83 14.19 -11.62
C GLU A 548 -9.88 13.16 -11.01
N GLY A 549 -9.04 13.60 -10.05
CA GLY A 549 -8.12 12.72 -9.34
C GLY A 549 -8.86 11.63 -8.56
N TYR A 550 -8.26 10.46 -8.47
CA TYR A 550 -8.76 9.32 -7.67
C TYR A 550 -8.95 9.70 -6.18
N TRP A 551 -8.04 10.52 -5.67
CA TRP A 551 -8.01 10.86 -4.24
C TRP A 551 -9.04 11.90 -3.81
N GLY A 552 -9.74 12.55 -4.77
CA GLY A 552 -10.62 13.69 -4.49
C GLY A 552 -9.82 14.96 -4.20
N GLY A 553 -10.52 16.07 -3.91
CA GLY A 553 -9.87 17.33 -3.56
C GLY A 553 -9.00 17.15 -2.29
N MET A 554 -7.83 17.79 -2.28
CA MET A 554 -7.02 17.87 -1.06
C MET A 554 -7.81 18.57 0.05
N HIS A 555 -7.79 18.04 1.25
CA HIS A 555 -8.38 18.61 2.48
C HIS A 555 -7.50 19.66 3.09
#